data_072e324d81f807f0df08a5f35fb18896
#
_entry.id   072e324d81f807f0df08a5f35fb18896
#
_cell.length_a   1.000
_cell.length_b   1.000
_cell.length_c   1.000
_cell.angle_alpha   90.00
_cell.angle_beta   90.00
_cell.angle_gamma   90.00
#
_symmetry.space_group_name_H-M   'P 1'
#
loop_
_entity.id
_entity.type
_entity.pdbx_description
1 polymer ?
#
loop_
_entity_poly.entity_id
_entity_poly.type
_entity_poly.pdbx_seq_one_letter_code
_entity_poly.pdbx_strand_id
1 'polypeptide(L)'
;MPEALAVGSSDSGEKEDSEEKSNSAATKKNASKQISIEQIRKLTEFVYMTGHQNGYKIILIYPAESMNSAAANALLKKLEEPPADVLFLLVTHQAQHLLPTIRSRCQQIAMPIPDVQSSIDWLKQQRVSDPETSLAAASFSPLAALAFEQGGYAAQHGQFIQQIGNPSRLDPLVL
;
A
#
# COMPACT_ATOMS: atom_id res chain seq x y z
N MET A 1 -15.94 8.25 -18.67
CA MET A 1 -15.28 8.01 -17.38
C MET A 1 -14.38 6.80 -17.53
N PRO A 2 -13.08 6.85 -17.18
CA PRO A 2 -12.23 5.68 -17.22
C PRO A 2 -12.66 4.69 -16.12
N GLU A 3 -12.67 3.43 -16.45
CA GLU A 3 -12.95 2.34 -15.53
C GLU A 3 -11.63 1.87 -14.89
N ALA A 4 -11.55 1.80 -13.57
CA ALA A 4 -10.34 1.46 -12.85
C ALA A 4 -10.55 0.23 -11.96
N LEU A 5 -9.59 -0.70 -11.98
CA LEU A 5 -9.53 -1.84 -11.09
C LEU A 5 -8.20 -1.83 -10.34
N ALA A 6 -8.27 -1.89 -9.02
CA ALA A 6 -7.10 -1.95 -8.16
C ALA A 6 -6.96 -3.35 -7.53
N VAL A 7 -5.75 -3.89 -7.54
CA VAL A 7 -5.40 -5.11 -6.80
C VAL A 7 -4.36 -4.75 -5.76
N GLY A 8 -4.74 -4.96 -4.51
CA GLY A 8 -3.86 -4.77 -3.37
C GLY A 8 -3.89 -5.98 -2.44
N SER A 9 -2.93 -6.07 -1.57
CA SER A 9 -2.92 -6.99 -0.44
C SER A 9 -3.77 -6.40 0.69
N SER A 10 -5.10 -6.27 0.50
CA SER A 10 -5.98 -5.74 1.53
C SER A 10 -6.68 -6.89 2.28
N ASP A 11 -6.70 -6.73 3.58
CA ASP A 11 -7.53 -7.50 4.50
C ASP A 11 -8.97 -6.95 4.41
N SER A 12 -9.81 -7.55 3.57
CA SER A 12 -11.23 -7.25 3.57
C SER A 12 -12.00 -8.47 4.06
N GLY A 13 -12.33 -8.44 5.35
CA GLY A 13 -13.30 -9.33 5.96
C GLY A 13 -14.70 -8.94 5.48
N GLU A 14 -15.24 -9.67 4.55
CA GLU A 14 -16.69 -9.65 4.30
C GLU A 14 -17.37 -10.67 5.22
N LYS A 15 -18.31 -10.15 6.01
CA LYS A 15 -19.27 -10.97 6.76
C LYS A 15 -20.41 -11.31 5.82
N GLU A 16 -20.60 -12.57 5.51
CA GLU A 16 -21.90 -13.09 5.12
C GLU A 16 -22.42 -14.04 6.20
N ASP A 17 -23.55 -13.66 6.77
CA ASP A 17 -24.37 -14.52 7.62
C ASP A 17 -25.05 -15.60 6.75
N SER A 18 -24.79 -16.87 7.06
CA SER A 18 -25.77 -17.93 6.93
C SER A 18 -25.36 -19.13 7.80
N GLU A 19 -26.25 -19.49 8.68
CA GLU A 19 -26.16 -20.61 9.60
C GLU A 19 -26.11 -21.93 8.84
N GLU A 20 -25.09 -22.76 9.14
CA GLU A 20 -25.27 -24.20 9.28
C GLU A 20 -24.13 -24.82 10.08
N LYS A 21 -24.50 -25.58 11.09
CA LYS A 21 -23.63 -26.28 12.02
C LYS A 21 -22.95 -27.46 11.32
N SER A 22 -21.63 -27.49 11.32
CA SER A 22 -20.88 -28.73 11.53
C SER A 22 -19.43 -28.46 11.91
N ASN A 23 -18.95 -29.13 12.93
CA ASN A 23 -17.61 -29.14 13.48
C ASN A 23 -16.52 -29.38 12.44
N SER A 24 -15.66 -28.40 12.22
CA SER A 24 -14.27 -28.65 11.86
C SER A 24 -13.43 -27.40 12.16
N ALA A 25 -12.29 -27.60 12.75
CA ALA A 25 -11.35 -26.58 13.19
C ALA A 25 -11.08 -25.58 12.06
N ALA A 26 -11.59 -24.36 12.20
CA ALA A 26 -11.31 -23.25 11.31
C ALA A 26 -9.85 -22.82 11.49
N THR A 27 -8.98 -23.35 10.67
CA THR A 27 -7.67 -22.76 10.41
C THR A 27 -7.93 -21.35 9.88
N LYS A 28 -7.70 -20.32 10.71
CA LYS A 28 -7.64 -18.93 10.27
C LYS A 28 -6.62 -18.90 9.12
N LYS A 29 -7.09 -18.82 7.88
CA LYS A 29 -6.26 -18.49 6.74
C LYS A 29 -5.69 -17.10 7.03
N ASN A 30 -4.43 -17.03 7.47
CA ASN A 30 -3.68 -15.80 7.46
C ASN A 30 -3.79 -15.25 6.03
N ALA A 31 -4.46 -14.11 5.87
CA ALA A 31 -4.54 -13.43 4.60
C ALA A 31 -3.11 -13.23 4.11
N SER A 32 -2.76 -13.91 3.04
CA SER A 32 -1.41 -13.82 2.46
C SER A 32 -1.21 -12.39 2.01
N LYS A 33 -0.20 -11.70 2.57
CA LYS A 33 0.20 -10.36 2.12
C LYS A 33 0.76 -10.36 0.68
N GLN A 34 0.69 -11.49 -0.01
CA GLN A 34 1.20 -11.66 -1.37
C GLN A 34 0.07 -11.59 -2.38
N ILE A 35 0.36 -10.91 -3.49
CA ILE A 35 -0.52 -10.90 -4.67
C ILE A 35 -0.33 -12.23 -5.41
N SER A 36 -1.43 -12.98 -5.52
CA SER A 36 -1.44 -14.32 -6.11
C SER A 36 -1.69 -14.29 -7.62
N ILE A 37 -1.41 -15.42 -8.29
CA ILE A 37 -1.67 -15.57 -9.71
C ILE A 37 -3.18 -15.48 -10.04
N GLU A 38 -4.05 -15.93 -9.12
CA GLU A 38 -5.50 -15.87 -9.30
C GLU A 38 -5.99 -14.43 -9.39
N GLN A 39 -5.43 -13.54 -8.57
CA GLN A 39 -5.74 -12.10 -8.62
C GLN A 39 -5.31 -11.50 -9.97
N ILE A 40 -4.13 -11.85 -10.47
CA ILE A 40 -3.67 -11.40 -11.80
C ILE A 40 -4.53 -11.98 -12.94
N ARG A 41 -5.03 -13.21 -12.80
CA ARG A 41 -5.97 -13.80 -13.77
C ARG A 41 -7.30 -13.08 -13.82
N LYS A 42 -7.86 -12.72 -12.64
CA LYS A 42 -9.08 -11.90 -12.57
C LYS A 42 -8.91 -10.53 -13.24
N LEU A 43 -7.76 -9.88 -13.07
CA LEU A 43 -7.44 -8.66 -13.83
C LEU A 43 -7.48 -8.89 -15.33
N THR A 44 -6.98 -10.05 -15.78
CA THR A 44 -7.02 -10.40 -17.20
C THR A 44 -8.46 -10.53 -17.71
N GLU A 45 -9.33 -11.17 -16.96
CA GLU A 45 -10.75 -11.29 -17.29
C GLU A 45 -11.40 -9.91 -17.39
N PHE A 46 -11.15 -9.02 -16.42
CA PHE A 46 -11.64 -7.62 -16.44
C PHE A 46 -11.18 -6.87 -17.71
N VAL A 47 -9.94 -7.05 -18.13
CA VAL A 47 -9.40 -6.40 -19.33
C VAL A 47 -10.16 -6.81 -20.58
N TYR A 48 -10.52 -8.09 -20.68
CA TYR A 48 -11.23 -8.64 -21.83
C TYR A 48 -12.76 -8.60 -21.72
N MET A 49 -13.31 -8.38 -20.53
CA MET A 49 -14.72 -8.08 -20.36
C MET A 49 -15.01 -6.73 -21.00
N THR A 50 -15.49 -6.75 -22.21
CA THR A 50 -15.85 -5.56 -22.97
C THR A 50 -17.15 -4.96 -22.48
N GLY A 51 -17.05 -3.86 -21.75
CA GLY A 51 -18.07 -2.85 -21.92
C GLY A 51 -17.70 -2.04 -23.18
N HIS A 52 -18.56 -1.91 -24.13
CA HIS A 52 -18.43 -1.01 -25.29
C HIS A 52 -18.51 0.47 -24.85
N GLN A 53 -17.77 0.85 -23.82
CA GLN A 53 -17.64 2.23 -23.42
C GLN A 53 -16.27 2.72 -23.92
N ASN A 54 -16.31 3.73 -24.77
CA ASN A 54 -15.11 4.45 -25.23
C ASN A 54 -14.37 5.02 -24.01
N GLY A 55 -13.36 4.29 -23.49
CA GLY A 55 -12.59 4.74 -22.35
C GLY A 55 -11.40 3.85 -22.06
N TYR A 56 -10.37 4.44 -21.46
CA TYR A 56 -9.20 3.70 -20.98
C TYR A 56 -9.55 2.87 -19.73
N LYS A 57 -9.08 1.63 -19.68
CA LYS A 57 -9.07 0.80 -18.48
C LYS A 57 -7.75 1.01 -17.75
N ILE A 58 -7.82 1.31 -16.46
CA ILE A 58 -6.64 1.49 -15.63
C ILE A 58 -6.55 0.36 -14.63
N ILE A 59 -5.42 -0.35 -14.64
CA ILE A 59 -5.12 -1.43 -13.72
C ILE A 59 -4.04 -0.97 -12.78
N LEU A 60 -4.35 -0.88 -11.49
CA LEU A 60 -3.42 -0.52 -10.44
C LEU A 60 -3.00 -1.77 -9.66
N ILE A 61 -1.71 -2.02 -9.58
CA ILE A 61 -1.11 -3.09 -8.77
C ILE A 61 -0.24 -2.46 -7.68
N TYR A 62 -0.64 -2.66 -6.40
CA TYR A 62 0.01 -2.07 -5.24
C TYR A 62 -0.08 -2.98 -4.00
N PRO A 63 1.01 -3.21 -3.28
CA PRO A 63 2.39 -2.96 -3.68
C PRO A 63 2.87 -4.04 -4.66
N ALA A 64 3.49 -3.62 -5.77
CA ALA A 64 3.82 -4.53 -6.87
C ALA A 64 4.88 -5.57 -6.49
N GLU A 65 5.78 -5.28 -5.56
CA GLU A 65 6.77 -6.20 -5.01
C GLU A 65 6.15 -7.36 -4.23
N SER A 66 4.88 -7.26 -3.83
CA SER A 66 4.15 -8.35 -3.16
C SER A 66 3.68 -9.46 -4.10
N MET A 67 3.86 -9.29 -5.41
CA MET A 67 3.56 -10.38 -6.36
C MET A 67 4.50 -11.56 -6.14
N ASN A 68 3.92 -12.77 -6.03
CA ASN A 68 4.75 -13.99 -6.12
C ASN A 68 5.25 -14.20 -7.56
N SER A 69 6.25 -15.06 -7.73
CA SER A 69 6.88 -15.31 -9.03
C SER A 69 5.87 -15.76 -10.11
N ALA A 70 4.87 -16.56 -9.73
CA ALA A 70 3.83 -17.02 -10.64
C ALA A 70 2.92 -15.88 -11.11
N ALA A 71 2.53 -14.97 -10.21
CA ALA A 71 1.76 -13.76 -10.52
C ALA A 71 2.56 -12.82 -11.44
N ALA A 72 3.82 -12.56 -11.09
CA ALA A 72 4.71 -11.72 -11.87
C ALA A 72 4.89 -12.26 -13.30
N ASN A 73 5.13 -13.58 -13.47
CA ASN A 73 5.26 -14.20 -14.78
C ASN A 73 3.93 -14.17 -15.58
N ALA A 74 2.78 -14.33 -14.92
CA ALA A 74 1.49 -14.21 -15.59
C ALA A 74 1.24 -12.78 -16.12
N LEU A 75 1.74 -11.76 -15.41
CA LEU A 75 1.62 -10.36 -15.82
C LEU A 75 2.51 -10.02 -17.02
N LEU A 76 3.70 -10.66 -17.16
CA LEU A 76 4.65 -10.34 -18.24
C LEU A 76 4.03 -10.35 -19.62
N LYS A 77 3.20 -11.37 -19.94
CA LYS A 77 2.54 -11.48 -21.25
C LYS A 77 1.64 -10.28 -21.56
N LYS A 78 1.06 -9.65 -20.52
CA LYS A 78 0.19 -8.49 -20.67
C LYS A 78 0.99 -7.19 -20.79
N LEU A 79 2.17 -7.13 -20.21
CA LEU A 79 3.07 -6.00 -20.35
C LEU A 79 3.80 -6.01 -21.69
N GLU A 80 4.01 -7.19 -22.30
CA GLU A 80 4.60 -7.33 -23.66
C GLU A 80 3.63 -6.89 -24.75
N GLU A 81 2.39 -7.35 -24.66
CA GLU A 81 1.34 -7.07 -25.64
C GLU A 81 0.10 -6.54 -24.89
N PRO A 82 0.15 -5.26 -24.44
CA PRO A 82 -0.98 -4.69 -23.72
C PRO A 82 -2.18 -4.56 -24.66
N PRO A 83 -3.39 -4.93 -24.21
CA PRO A 83 -4.60 -4.70 -24.97
C PRO A 83 -4.79 -3.20 -25.23
N ALA A 84 -5.49 -2.87 -26.33
CA ALA A 84 -5.81 -1.48 -26.64
C ALA A 84 -6.56 -0.82 -25.46
N ASP A 85 -6.25 0.44 -25.24
CA ASP A 85 -6.90 1.27 -24.22
C ASP A 85 -6.75 0.75 -22.75
N VAL A 86 -5.68 -0.01 -22.46
CA VAL A 86 -5.35 -0.48 -21.10
C VAL A 86 -4.06 0.15 -20.62
N LEU A 87 -4.11 0.76 -19.42
CA LEU A 87 -2.95 1.31 -18.74
C LEU A 87 -2.66 0.48 -17.48
N PHE A 88 -1.46 -0.07 -17.39
CA PHE A 88 -0.96 -0.73 -16.18
C PHE A 88 -0.16 0.25 -15.33
N LEU A 89 -0.55 0.46 -14.08
CA LEU A 89 0.18 1.23 -13.08
C LEU A 89 0.69 0.29 -12.00
N LEU A 90 2.00 0.07 -11.97
CA LEU A 90 2.68 -0.72 -10.95
C LEU A 90 3.32 0.23 -9.95
N VAL A 91 2.80 0.26 -8.72
CA VAL A 91 3.35 1.08 -7.64
C VAL A 91 4.15 0.18 -6.71
N THR A 92 5.38 0.56 -6.44
CA THR A 92 6.31 -0.20 -5.60
C THR A 92 7.14 0.73 -4.72
N HIS A 93 7.44 0.30 -3.49
CA HIS A 93 8.37 0.95 -2.58
C HIS A 93 9.80 0.43 -2.78
N GLN A 94 9.95 -0.73 -3.41
CA GLN A 94 11.21 -1.45 -3.54
C GLN A 94 11.36 -1.98 -4.97
N ALA A 95 11.66 -1.07 -5.91
CA ALA A 95 11.77 -1.41 -7.33
C ALA A 95 12.78 -2.52 -7.63
N GLN A 96 13.82 -2.67 -6.80
CA GLN A 96 14.82 -3.73 -6.91
C GLN A 96 14.26 -5.13 -6.62
N HIS A 97 13.14 -5.25 -5.91
CA HIS A 97 12.47 -6.52 -5.62
C HIS A 97 11.54 -6.99 -6.74
N LEU A 98 11.23 -6.10 -7.69
CA LEU A 98 10.51 -6.49 -8.90
C LEU A 98 11.43 -7.27 -9.85
N LEU A 99 10.86 -8.27 -10.53
CA LEU A 99 11.60 -8.99 -11.56
C LEU A 99 12.19 -8.02 -12.60
N PRO A 100 13.44 -8.18 -12.99
CA PRO A 100 14.06 -7.36 -14.03
C PRO A 100 13.28 -7.35 -15.33
N THR A 101 12.62 -8.47 -15.65
CA THR A 101 11.75 -8.65 -16.82
C THR A 101 10.49 -7.76 -16.78
N ILE A 102 9.92 -7.51 -15.61
CA ILE A 102 8.82 -6.53 -15.43
C ILE A 102 9.38 -5.11 -15.60
N ARG A 103 10.48 -4.80 -14.92
CA ARG A 103 11.09 -3.47 -14.95
C ARG A 103 11.48 -3.02 -16.34
N SER A 104 11.97 -3.94 -17.18
CA SER A 104 12.38 -3.64 -18.56
C SER A 104 11.21 -3.34 -19.50
N ARG A 105 9.97 -3.70 -19.12
CA ARG A 105 8.74 -3.49 -19.90
C ARG A 105 7.90 -2.32 -19.41
N CYS A 106 8.33 -1.69 -18.32
CA CYS A 106 7.61 -0.56 -17.72
C CYS A 106 8.46 0.71 -17.82
N GLN A 107 7.82 1.83 -18.13
CA GLN A 107 8.45 3.12 -17.92
C GLN A 107 8.53 3.38 -16.42
N GLN A 108 9.73 3.64 -15.93
CA GLN A 108 9.96 3.92 -14.52
C GLN A 108 9.84 5.41 -14.24
N ILE A 109 8.97 5.77 -13.30
CA ILE A 109 8.80 7.14 -12.82
C ILE A 109 9.19 7.13 -11.34
N ALA A 110 10.29 7.82 -11.02
CA ALA A 110 10.70 7.98 -9.63
C ALA A 110 9.82 9.02 -8.95
N MET A 111 9.30 8.68 -7.77
CA MET A 111 8.57 9.57 -6.89
C MET A 111 9.50 9.98 -5.75
N PRO A 112 10.23 11.11 -5.87
CA PRO A 112 11.15 11.53 -4.82
C PRO A 112 10.39 11.93 -3.55
N ILE A 113 11.06 11.77 -2.41
CA ILE A 113 10.58 12.34 -1.15
C ILE A 113 10.64 13.87 -1.28
N PRO A 114 9.57 14.60 -0.91
CA PRO A 114 9.58 16.05 -0.93
C PRO A 114 10.71 16.61 -0.04
N ASP A 115 11.21 17.80 -0.36
CA ASP A 115 12.18 18.46 0.49
C ASP A 115 11.58 18.81 1.86
N VAL A 116 12.46 18.97 2.86
CA VAL A 116 12.06 19.14 4.25
C VAL A 116 11.22 20.41 4.42
N GLN A 117 11.61 21.51 3.77
CA GLN A 117 10.92 22.79 3.95
C GLN A 117 9.50 22.73 3.36
N SER A 118 9.35 22.23 2.14
CA SER A 118 8.03 22.03 1.53
C SER A 118 7.14 21.10 2.36
N SER A 119 7.73 20.06 2.95
CA SER A 119 7.01 19.13 3.84
C SER A 119 6.51 19.81 5.12
N ILE A 120 7.36 20.63 5.75
CA ILE A 120 7.00 21.41 6.94
C ILE A 120 5.89 22.41 6.61
N ASP A 121 6.02 23.14 5.50
CA ASP A 121 5.03 24.15 5.12
C ASP A 121 3.68 23.51 4.80
N TRP A 122 3.69 22.35 4.16
CA TRP A 122 2.47 21.57 3.95
C TRP A 122 1.85 21.07 5.25
N LEU A 123 2.63 20.55 6.21
CA LEU A 123 2.15 20.10 7.51
C LEU A 123 1.57 21.25 8.32
N LYS A 124 2.14 22.47 8.26
CA LYS A 124 1.56 23.68 8.85
C LYS A 124 0.17 23.98 8.27
N GLN A 125 -0.01 23.85 6.95
CA GLN A 125 -1.32 24.02 6.31
C GLN A 125 -2.33 22.98 6.80
N GLN A 126 -1.86 21.76 7.10
CA GLN A 126 -2.68 20.69 7.69
C GLN A 126 -2.94 20.87 9.20
N ARG A 127 -2.43 21.96 9.82
CA ARG A 127 -2.58 22.30 11.25
C ARG A 127 -1.94 21.28 12.19
N VAL A 128 -0.86 20.64 11.77
CA VAL A 128 -0.03 19.81 12.66
C VAL A 128 0.63 20.69 13.70
N SER A 129 0.58 20.30 14.99
CA SER A 129 1.00 21.14 16.11
C SER A 129 2.50 21.41 16.11
N ASP A 130 3.32 20.37 15.85
CA ASP A 130 4.77 20.45 15.74
C ASP A 130 5.23 19.72 14.46
N PRO A 131 5.24 20.44 13.32
CA PRO A 131 5.55 19.83 12.02
C PRO A 131 6.98 19.28 11.92
N GLU A 132 7.94 19.93 12.58
CA GLU A 132 9.35 19.52 12.51
C GLU A 132 9.57 18.22 13.26
N THR A 133 9.10 18.12 14.49
CA THR A 133 9.21 16.89 15.30
C THR A 133 8.39 15.76 14.69
N SER A 134 7.16 16.03 14.22
CA SER A 134 6.31 15.03 13.60
C SER A 134 6.92 14.49 12.31
N LEU A 135 7.53 15.34 11.49
CA LEU A 135 8.20 14.96 10.26
C LEU A 135 9.44 14.09 10.53
N ALA A 136 10.25 14.46 11.52
CA ALA A 136 11.42 13.68 11.93
C ALA A 136 11.02 12.30 12.47
N ALA A 137 10.00 12.24 13.34
CA ALA A 137 9.47 10.99 13.88
C ALA A 137 8.89 10.06 12.79
N ALA A 138 8.35 10.63 11.71
CA ALA A 138 7.78 9.91 10.58
C ALA A 138 8.79 9.61 9.45
N SER A 139 10.09 9.63 9.75
CA SER A 139 11.16 9.37 8.77
C SER A 139 11.06 10.25 7.52
N PHE A 140 10.75 11.51 7.71
CA PHE A 140 10.59 12.53 6.68
C PHE A 140 9.47 12.28 5.67
N SER A 141 8.48 11.45 6.01
CA SER A 141 7.26 11.26 5.22
C SER A 141 6.15 12.20 5.70
N PRO A 142 5.73 13.21 4.91
CA PRO A 142 4.70 14.16 5.33
C PRO A 142 3.35 13.50 5.61
N LEU A 143 2.96 12.53 4.78
CA LEU A 143 1.71 11.79 4.97
C LEU A 143 1.73 10.93 6.22
N ALA A 144 2.87 10.28 6.51
CA ALA A 144 3.02 9.52 7.74
C ALA A 144 3.03 10.44 8.97
N ALA A 145 3.65 11.63 8.89
CA ALA A 145 3.63 12.64 9.95
C ALA A 145 2.20 13.13 10.24
N LEU A 146 1.40 13.37 9.22
CA LEU A 146 -0.01 13.73 9.37
C LEU A 146 -0.82 12.60 10.02
N ALA A 147 -0.64 11.37 9.58
CA ALA A 147 -1.30 10.21 10.18
C ALA A 147 -0.89 9.99 11.65
N PHE A 148 0.37 10.26 11.98
CA PHE A 148 0.91 10.19 13.33
C PHE A 148 0.21 11.19 14.27
N GLU A 149 0.02 12.42 13.82
CA GLU A 149 -0.72 13.45 14.57
C GLU A 149 -2.19 13.07 14.75
N GLN A 150 -2.86 12.68 13.66
CA GLN A 150 -4.29 12.31 13.67
C GLN A 150 -4.58 11.06 14.49
N GLY A 151 -3.65 10.11 14.54
CA GLY A 151 -3.75 8.89 15.33
C GLY A 151 -3.50 9.07 16.83
N GLY A 152 -3.16 10.28 17.30
CA GLY A 152 -2.83 10.55 18.69
C GLY A 152 -1.46 9.98 19.12
N TYR A 153 -0.69 9.42 18.21
CA TYR A 153 0.64 8.87 18.49
C TYR A 153 1.66 9.94 18.89
N ALA A 154 1.47 11.18 18.45
CA ALA A 154 2.34 12.30 18.83
C ALA A 154 2.38 12.51 20.35
N ALA A 155 1.22 12.46 21.02
CA ALA A 155 1.11 12.58 22.46
C ALA A 155 1.76 11.40 23.19
N GLN A 156 1.52 10.17 22.71
CA GLN A 156 2.12 8.96 23.30
C GLN A 156 3.64 8.94 23.11
N HIS A 157 4.13 9.33 21.93
CA HIS A 157 5.55 9.41 21.65
C HIS A 157 6.23 10.48 22.55
N GLY A 158 5.59 11.63 22.74
CA GLY A 158 6.08 12.68 23.65
C GLY A 158 6.21 12.18 25.09
N GLN A 159 5.21 11.45 25.59
CA GLN A 159 5.25 10.82 26.91
C GLN A 159 6.38 9.79 27.02
N PHE A 160 6.52 8.93 26.01
CA PHE A 160 7.57 7.91 25.94
C PHE A 160 8.97 8.54 25.96
N ILE A 161 9.22 9.59 25.18
CA ILE A 161 10.51 10.31 25.18
C ILE A 161 10.78 10.95 26.53
N GLN A 162 9.78 11.55 27.18
CA GLN A 162 9.93 12.12 28.54
C GLN A 162 10.27 11.04 29.57
N GLN A 163 9.67 9.86 29.46
CA GLN A 163 9.96 8.74 30.35
C GLN A 163 11.39 8.23 30.19
N ILE A 164 11.85 8.02 28.94
CA ILE A 164 13.22 7.59 28.65
C ILE A 164 14.25 8.65 29.05
N GLY A 165 13.92 9.94 28.87
CA GLY A 165 14.78 11.06 29.27
C GLY A 165 15.03 11.15 30.78
N ASN A 166 14.22 10.48 31.62
CA ASN A 166 14.38 10.40 33.06
C ASN A 166 14.57 8.95 33.53
N PRO A 167 15.77 8.36 33.37
CA PRO A 167 16.02 6.95 33.65
C PRO A 167 15.78 6.52 35.11
N SER A 168 15.79 7.48 36.05
CA SER A 168 15.48 7.23 37.48
C SER A 168 13.97 7.04 37.78
N ARG A 169 13.10 7.22 36.79
CA ARG A 169 11.65 7.05 36.89
C ARG A 169 11.09 5.96 35.96
N LEU A 170 11.95 5.20 35.32
CA LEU A 170 11.53 4.09 34.45
C LEU A 170 10.92 2.98 35.31
N ASP A 171 9.60 2.82 35.24
CA ASP A 171 8.92 1.63 35.73
C ASP A 171 8.87 0.62 34.57
N PRO A 172 9.63 -0.49 34.63
CA PRO A 172 9.67 -1.47 33.55
C PRO A 172 8.36 -2.24 33.33
N LEU A 173 7.33 -2.01 34.18
CA LEU A 173 6.01 -2.64 34.06
C LEU A 173 4.99 -1.74 33.34
N VAL A 174 5.36 -0.49 32.97
CA VAL A 174 4.48 0.47 32.30
C VAL A 174 4.91 0.73 30.84
N LEU A 175 6.00 0.12 30.41
CA LEU A 175 6.45 0.08 29.01
C LEU A 175 5.89 -1.19 28.34
#